data_ed79f5660f6b1aff52d71e33a1af8879
#
_entry.id   ed79f5660f6b1aff52d71e33a1af8879
#
_cell.length_a   1.000
_cell.length_b   1.000
_cell.length_c   1.000
_cell.angle_alpha   90.00
_cell.angle_beta   90.00
_cell.angle_gamma   90.00
#
_symmetry.space_group_name_H-M   'P 1'
#
loop_
_entity.id
_entity.type
_entity.pdbx_description
1 polymer ?
#
loop_
_entity_poly.entity_id
_entity_poly.type
_entity_poly.pdbx_seq_one_letter_code
_entity_poly.pdbx_strand_id
1 'polypeptide(L)'
;MIYHELGRTGINVSKLCFGSLTMGPFQRNLTPAQGAALFECAFSHGVNFVDTAEIYGTYPHLREAVRLKPDLVVCSKSYAYDRAGAEASLRKALEGIGRDYIDVFLMHEQE
;
A
#
# COMPACT_ATOMS: atom_id res chain seq x y z
N MET A 1 -10.71 -17.27 -0.98
CA MET A 1 -9.39 -16.65 -1.26
C MET A 1 -8.28 -17.62 -0.90
N ILE A 2 -7.23 -17.67 -1.71
CA ILE A 2 -6.05 -18.50 -1.45
C ILE A 2 -4.96 -17.57 -0.91
N TYR A 3 -4.24 -18.02 0.13
CA TYR A 3 -3.14 -17.28 0.76
C TYR A 3 -1.83 -18.03 0.63
N HIS A 4 -0.74 -17.30 0.51
CA HIS A 4 0.62 -17.82 0.48
C HIS A 4 1.55 -16.96 1.33
N GLU A 5 2.59 -17.58 1.84
CA GLU A 5 3.67 -16.82 2.44
C GLU A 5 4.41 -16.03 1.36
N LEU A 6 4.67 -14.76 1.60
CA LEU A 6 5.43 -13.90 0.70
C LEU A 6 6.92 -14.24 0.84
N GLY A 7 7.40 -15.09 -0.09
CA GLY A 7 8.79 -15.56 -0.04
C GLY A 7 9.13 -16.26 1.27
N ARG A 8 10.13 -15.72 2.01
CA ARG A 8 10.58 -16.25 3.31
C ARG A 8 10.37 -15.22 4.42
N THR A 9 9.36 -14.38 4.28
CA THR A 9 9.14 -13.24 5.19
C THR A 9 8.32 -13.59 6.42
N GLY A 10 7.61 -14.70 6.40
CA GLY A 10 6.60 -15.02 7.41
C GLY A 10 5.30 -14.25 7.23
N ILE A 11 5.21 -13.39 6.21
CA ILE A 11 4.02 -12.59 5.92
C ILE A 11 3.09 -13.39 5.02
N ASN A 12 1.87 -13.64 5.46
CA ASN A 12 0.87 -14.39 4.71
C ASN A 12 -0.02 -13.43 3.92
N VAL A 13 -0.02 -13.55 2.59
CA VAL A 13 -0.72 -12.64 1.70
C VAL A 13 -1.74 -13.37 0.83
N SER A 14 -2.83 -12.67 0.49
CA SER A 14 -3.79 -13.16 -0.50
C SER A 14 -3.15 -13.27 -1.87
N LYS A 15 -3.57 -14.28 -2.64
CA LYS A 15 -3.10 -14.49 -4.02
C LYS A 15 -3.36 -13.26 -4.90
N LEU A 16 -4.43 -12.54 -4.63
CA LEU A 16 -4.73 -11.25 -5.26
C LEU A 16 -4.18 -10.11 -4.42
N CYS A 17 -3.44 -9.21 -5.07
CA CYS A 17 -2.98 -7.96 -4.49
C CYS A 17 -3.78 -6.80 -5.09
N PHE A 18 -4.29 -5.92 -4.25
CA PHE A 18 -5.05 -4.76 -4.70
C PHE A 18 -4.09 -3.63 -5.06
N GLY A 19 -4.06 -3.21 -6.33
CA GLY A 19 -3.25 -2.08 -6.79
C GLY A 19 -3.98 -0.75 -6.62
N SER A 20 -3.36 0.21 -5.95
CA SER A 20 -3.99 1.49 -5.61
C SER A 20 -3.78 2.60 -6.64
N LEU A 21 -2.91 2.42 -7.64
CA LEU A 21 -2.59 3.45 -8.63
C LEU A 21 -3.85 4.03 -9.29
N THR A 22 -4.80 3.17 -9.66
CA THR A 22 -5.99 3.56 -10.40
C THR A 22 -6.90 4.51 -9.65
N MET A 23 -6.88 4.50 -8.33
CA MET A 23 -7.74 5.40 -7.53
C MET A 23 -7.14 6.78 -7.31
N GLY A 24 -5.87 6.96 -7.64
CA GLY A 24 -5.14 8.20 -7.41
C GLY A 24 -5.30 9.25 -8.50
N PRO A 25 -4.62 10.40 -8.32
CA PRO A 25 -4.78 11.58 -9.19
C PRO A 25 -4.32 11.36 -10.63
N PHE A 26 -3.50 10.35 -10.89
CA PHE A 26 -3.03 10.06 -12.25
C PHE A 26 -4.05 9.28 -13.07
N GLN A 27 -5.09 8.73 -12.48
CA GLN A 27 -6.13 7.97 -13.19
C GLN A 27 -7.53 8.42 -12.78
N ARG A 28 -8.23 7.69 -11.92
CA ARG A 28 -9.63 7.97 -11.57
C ARG A 28 -9.82 9.14 -10.60
N ASN A 29 -8.79 9.52 -9.91
CA ASN A 29 -8.80 10.61 -8.93
C ASN A 29 -9.98 10.51 -7.94
N LEU A 30 -10.16 9.34 -7.36
CA LEU A 30 -11.19 9.10 -6.36
C LEU A 30 -10.85 9.82 -5.05
N THR A 31 -11.87 10.20 -4.31
CA THR A 31 -11.67 10.67 -2.93
C THR A 31 -11.23 9.51 -2.03
N PRO A 32 -10.57 9.77 -0.89
CA PRO A 32 -10.28 8.70 0.07
C PRO A 32 -11.51 7.91 0.50
N ALA A 33 -12.67 8.56 0.66
CA ALA A 33 -13.93 7.89 1.01
C ALA A 33 -14.42 6.94 -0.10
N GLN A 34 -14.30 7.35 -1.36
CA GLN A 34 -14.61 6.48 -2.49
C GLN A 34 -13.66 5.29 -2.56
N GLY A 35 -12.37 5.53 -2.31
CA GLY A 35 -11.38 4.47 -2.21
C GLY A 35 -11.68 3.50 -1.08
N ALA A 36 -12.13 4.00 0.07
CA ALA A 36 -12.50 3.16 1.21
C ALA A 36 -13.58 2.14 0.85
N ALA A 37 -14.59 2.54 0.07
CA ALA A 37 -15.65 1.62 -0.37
C ALA A 37 -15.09 0.47 -1.22
N LEU A 38 -14.11 0.76 -2.08
CA LEU A 38 -13.44 -0.27 -2.90
C LEU A 38 -12.60 -1.21 -2.03
N PHE A 39 -11.89 -0.67 -1.03
CA PHE A 39 -11.13 -1.49 -0.09
C PHE A 39 -12.05 -2.40 0.74
N GLU A 40 -13.17 -1.89 1.23
CA GLU A 40 -14.16 -2.70 1.95
C GLU A 40 -14.62 -3.90 1.10
N CYS A 41 -14.94 -3.64 -0.16
CA CYS A 41 -15.32 -4.70 -1.09
C CYS A 41 -14.20 -5.75 -1.23
N ALA A 42 -12.96 -5.30 -1.48
CA ALA A 42 -11.82 -6.20 -1.61
C ALA A 42 -11.59 -7.03 -0.33
N PHE A 43 -11.64 -6.39 0.82
CA PHE A 43 -11.44 -7.06 2.12
C PHE A 43 -12.53 -8.08 2.42
N SER A 44 -13.79 -7.78 2.05
CA SER A 44 -14.91 -8.72 2.20
C SER A 44 -14.74 -9.98 1.36
N HIS A 45 -13.93 -9.91 0.31
CA HIS A 45 -13.56 -11.07 -0.53
C HIS A 45 -12.24 -11.73 -0.12
N GLY A 46 -11.67 -11.32 0.99
CA GLY A 46 -10.46 -11.93 1.57
C GLY A 46 -9.13 -11.34 1.11
N VAL A 47 -9.12 -10.25 0.35
CA VAL A 47 -7.87 -9.55 0.01
C VAL A 47 -7.28 -8.95 1.28
N ASN A 48 -6.00 -9.21 1.53
CA ASN A 48 -5.27 -8.66 2.68
C ASN A 48 -3.95 -7.98 2.29
N PHE A 49 -3.76 -7.74 0.99
CA PHE A 49 -2.50 -7.26 0.42
C PHE A 49 -2.78 -6.12 -0.55
N VAL A 50 -2.16 -4.97 -0.33
CA VAL A 50 -2.33 -3.77 -1.17
C VAL A 50 -0.97 -3.25 -1.62
N ASP A 51 -0.89 -2.90 -2.90
CA ASP A 51 0.27 -2.28 -3.52
C ASP A 51 0.03 -0.79 -3.74
N THR A 52 1.00 0.02 -3.31
CA THR A 52 1.01 1.46 -3.50
C THR A 52 2.44 1.94 -3.80
N ALA A 53 2.62 3.24 -3.95
CA ALA A 53 3.92 3.88 -4.09
C ALA A 53 3.81 5.36 -3.70
N GLU A 54 4.93 5.95 -3.32
CA GLU A 54 4.99 7.38 -2.98
C GLU A 54 4.43 8.26 -4.11
N ILE A 55 4.82 7.95 -5.36
CA ILE A 55 4.44 8.75 -6.54
C ILE A 55 2.95 8.65 -6.89
N TYR A 56 2.24 7.62 -6.43
CA TYR A 56 0.84 7.41 -6.81
C TYR A 56 -0.11 8.46 -6.23
N GLY A 57 0.28 9.14 -5.15
CA GLY A 57 -0.59 10.10 -4.46
C GLY A 57 -1.76 9.43 -3.75
N THR A 58 -1.64 8.15 -3.38
CA THR A 58 -2.74 7.36 -2.80
C THR A 58 -2.57 7.07 -1.31
N TYR A 59 -1.59 7.65 -0.64
CA TYR A 59 -1.43 7.45 0.80
C TYR A 59 -2.66 7.86 1.62
N PRO A 60 -3.38 8.96 1.29
CA PRO A 60 -4.65 9.25 1.98
C PRO A 60 -5.69 8.13 1.85
N HIS A 61 -5.73 7.45 0.71
CA HIS A 61 -6.60 6.30 0.47
C HIS A 61 -6.15 5.10 1.32
N LEU A 62 -4.84 4.84 1.39
CA LEU A 62 -4.26 3.80 2.22
C LEU A 62 -4.50 4.04 3.72
N ARG A 63 -4.55 5.30 4.14
CA ARG A 63 -4.91 5.65 5.52
C ARG A 63 -6.29 5.11 5.87
N GLU A 64 -7.26 5.25 4.96
CA GLU A 64 -8.59 4.68 5.14
C GLU A 64 -8.56 3.14 5.13
N ALA A 65 -7.76 2.55 4.24
CA ALA A 65 -7.62 1.11 4.15
C ALA A 65 -7.10 0.49 5.45
N VAL A 66 -6.04 1.05 6.04
CA VAL A 66 -5.47 0.53 7.30
C VAL A 66 -6.37 0.81 8.50
N ARG A 67 -7.19 1.86 8.45
CA ARG A 67 -8.21 2.11 9.47
C ARG A 67 -9.28 1.01 9.44
N LEU A 68 -9.70 0.60 8.24
CA LEU A 68 -10.68 -0.48 8.05
C LEU A 68 -10.10 -1.85 8.37
N LYS A 69 -8.83 -2.06 8.09
CA LYS A 69 -8.13 -3.34 8.28
C LYS A 69 -6.73 -3.07 8.85
N PRO A 70 -6.59 -3.00 10.18
CA PRO A 70 -5.31 -2.65 10.83
C PRO A 70 -4.16 -3.62 10.52
N ASP A 71 -4.46 -4.88 10.23
CA ASP A 71 -3.48 -5.92 9.88
C ASP A 71 -3.21 -6.04 8.36
N LEU A 72 -3.70 -5.09 7.56
CA LEU A 72 -3.48 -5.06 6.12
C LEU A 72 -1.97 -5.09 5.81
N VAL A 73 -1.59 -5.97 4.88
CA VAL A 73 -0.21 -6.01 4.37
C VAL A 73 -0.07 -4.95 3.29
N VAL A 74 0.83 -3.99 3.52
CA VAL A 74 1.06 -2.86 2.61
C VAL A 74 2.44 -2.96 2.00
N CYS A 75 2.49 -2.91 0.67
CA CYS A 75 3.71 -2.76 -0.12
C CYS A 75 3.75 -1.35 -0.69
N SER A 76 4.80 -0.60 -0.41
CA SER A 76 5.05 0.71 -1.02
C SER A 76 6.42 0.78 -1.67
N LYS A 77 6.71 1.86 -2.37
CA LYS A 77 7.91 2.02 -3.18
C LYS A 77 8.40 3.45 -3.19
N SER A 78 9.69 3.62 -3.43
CA SER A 78 10.33 4.92 -3.55
C SER A 78 11.32 4.94 -4.71
N TYR A 79 11.44 6.08 -5.39
CA TYR A 79 12.48 6.34 -6.39
C TYR A 79 13.79 6.80 -5.76
N ALA A 80 13.91 6.82 -4.45
CA ALA A 80 15.13 7.21 -3.75
C ALA A 80 16.31 6.34 -4.21
N TYR A 81 17.47 6.96 -4.40
CA TYR A 81 18.68 6.29 -4.86
C TYR A 81 19.77 6.24 -3.79
N ASP A 82 19.51 6.80 -2.61
CA ASP A 82 20.42 6.77 -1.48
C ASP A 82 19.66 6.51 -0.17
N ARG A 83 20.41 6.28 0.91
CA ARG A 83 19.85 5.98 2.21
C ARG A 83 18.98 7.11 2.75
N ALA A 84 19.47 8.35 2.69
CA ALA A 84 18.76 9.51 3.23
C ALA A 84 17.42 9.71 2.53
N GLY A 85 17.39 9.58 1.20
CA GLY A 85 16.18 9.64 0.40
C GLY A 85 15.21 8.51 0.72
N ALA A 86 15.71 7.28 0.88
CA ALA A 86 14.89 6.13 1.24
C ALA A 86 14.24 6.31 2.63
N GLU A 87 15.00 6.78 3.60
CA GLU A 87 14.50 7.07 4.95
C GLU A 87 13.42 8.18 4.92
N ALA A 88 13.63 9.23 4.12
CA ALA A 88 12.65 10.31 3.95
C ALA A 88 11.36 9.79 3.30
N SER A 89 11.47 8.96 2.26
CA SER A 89 10.33 8.35 1.59
C SER A 89 9.55 7.41 2.51
N LEU A 90 10.25 6.60 3.29
CA LEU A 90 9.61 5.73 4.28
C LEU A 90 8.85 6.54 5.33
N ARG A 91 9.44 7.63 5.81
CA ARG A 91 8.78 8.52 6.77
C ARG A 91 7.50 9.13 6.20
N LYS A 92 7.52 9.56 4.93
CA LYS A 92 6.31 10.03 4.24
C LYS A 92 5.23 8.96 4.16
N ALA A 93 5.61 7.72 3.89
CA ALA A 93 4.67 6.60 3.85
C ALA A 93 4.04 6.36 5.23
N LEU A 94 4.85 6.30 6.26
CA LEU A 94 4.37 6.10 7.64
C LEU A 94 3.40 7.20 8.07
N GLU A 95 3.75 8.45 7.85
CA GLU A 95 2.91 9.61 8.19
C GLU A 95 1.64 9.66 7.33
N GLY A 96 1.77 9.46 6.02
CA GLY A 96 0.65 9.52 5.08
C GLY A 96 -0.37 8.41 5.28
N ILE A 97 0.11 7.19 5.53
CA ILE A 97 -0.74 6.02 5.76
C ILE A 97 -1.25 5.97 7.22
N GLY A 98 -0.52 6.58 8.14
CA GLY A 98 -0.92 6.62 9.55
C GLY A 98 -0.57 5.35 10.30
N ARG A 99 0.63 4.83 10.07
CA ARG A 99 1.12 3.57 10.62
C ARG A 99 2.57 3.76 11.06
N ASP A 100 3.06 2.93 11.94
CA ASP A 100 4.45 2.95 12.42
C ASP A 100 5.36 1.92 11.71
N TYR A 101 4.81 1.20 10.73
CA TYR A 101 5.57 0.26 9.89
C TYR A 101 4.94 0.14 8.51
N ILE A 102 5.76 -0.27 7.53
CA ILE A 102 5.34 -0.72 6.20
C ILE A 102 5.87 -2.14 6.03
N ASP A 103 5.02 -3.08 5.63
CA ASP A 103 5.39 -4.49 5.54
C ASP A 103 6.45 -4.76 4.49
N VAL A 104 6.30 -4.16 3.31
CA VAL A 104 7.22 -4.31 2.19
C VAL A 104 7.50 -2.93 1.59
N PHE A 105 8.78 -2.58 1.46
CA PHE A 105 9.20 -1.31 0.89
C PHE A 105 10.23 -1.56 -0.20
N LEU A 106 9.89 -1.20 -1.43
CA LEU A 106 10.69 -1.52 -2.61
C LEU A 106 11.37 -0.30 -3.21
N MET A 107 12.45 -0.54 -3.91
CA MET A 107 13.04 0.42 -4.83
C MET A 107 12.18 0.44 -6.11
N HIS A 108 11.72 1.63 -6.51
CA HIS A 108 10.79 1.77 -7.64
C HIS A 108 11.58 1.99 -8.93
N GLU A 109 11.49 1.03 -9.86
CA GLU A 109 12.12 1.12 -11.19
C GLU A 109 13.61 1.48 -11.14
N GLN A 110 14.38 0.82 -10.31
CA GLN A 110 15.83 1.05 -10.25
C GLN A 110 16.54 0.41 -11.44
N GLU A 111 17.41 1.15 -12.08
CA GLU A 111 18.27 0.70 -13.17
C GLU A 111 19.69 0.39 -12.68
#